data_347b1698d6e693911e125fbc58ffa234
#
_entry.id   347b1698d6e693911e125fbc58ffa234
#
_cell.length_a   1.000
_cell.length_b   1.000
_cell.length_c   1.000
_cell.angle_alpha   90.00
_cell.angle_beta   90.00
_cell.angle_gamma   90.00
#
_symmetry.space_group_name_H-M   'P 1'
#
loop_
_entity.id
_entity.type
_entity.pdbx_description
1 polymer ?
#
loop_
_entity_poly.entity_id
_entity_poly.type
_entity_poly.pdbx_seq_one_letter_code
_entity_poly.pdbx_strand_id
1 'polypeptide(L)' 'MSGAVVFVELDTRQDTGYTISLEWDRDTGQTQIVVADIWDASLLVFPVPGANAGDAFRHPFRYAP' A
#
# COMPACT_ATOMS: atom_id res chain seq x y z
N MET A 1 -8.04 6.95 -24.43
CA MET A 1 -7.69 6.82 -23.75
C MET A 1 -6.90 6.52 -22.77
N SER A 2 -6.70 6.79 -22.10
CA SER A 2 -5.71 6.71 -21.18
C SER A 2 -5.70 5.46 -20.39
N GLY A 3 -4.62 4.80 -20.24
CA GLY A 3 -4.50 3.61 -19.46
C GLY A 3 -3.86 3.85 -18.11
N ALA A 4 -3.75 5.09 -17.68
CA ALA A 4 -3.07 5.38 -16.42
C ALA A 4 -3.85 4.84 -15.23
N VAL A 5 -3.17 4.07 -14.39
CA VAL A 5 -3.71 3.60 -13.12
C VAL A 5 -3.43 4.67 -12.08
N VAL A 6 -4.48 5.13 -11.42
CA VAL A 6 -4.34 6.15 -10.38
C VAL A 6 -4.77 5.55 -9.05
N PHE A 7 -3.83 5.39 -8.16
CA PHE A 7 -4.11 4.93 -6.81
C PHE A 7 -4.37 6.12 -5.90
N VAL A 8 -5.42 6.00 -5.09
CA VAL A 8 -5.78 7.01 -4.10
C VAL A 8 -5.42 6.46 -2.73
N GLU A 9 -4.76 7.25 -1.93
CA GLU A 9 -4.44 6.85 -0.56
C GLU A 9 -5.72 6.85 0.28
N LEU A 10 -6.04 5.70 0.83
CA LEU A 10 -7.20 5.54 1.71
C LEU A 10 -6.82 5.77 3.17
N ASP A 11 -5.63 5.37 3.55
CA ASP A 11 -5.17 5.50 4.92
C ASP A 11 -3.65 5.43 4.95
N THR A 12 -3.07 6.01 5.97
CA THR A 12 -1.62 5.96 6.17
C THR A 12 -1.34 5.95 7.67
N ARG A 13 -0.28 5.28 8.05
CA ARG A 13 0.18 5.28 9.44
C ARG A 13 1.68 5.20 9.49
N GLN A 14 2.22 5.60 10.62
CA GLN A 14 3.66 5.47 10.87
C GLN A 14 3.89 4.37 11.88
N ASP A 15 4.92 3.58 11.62
CA ASP A 15 5.44 2.61 12.55
C ASP A 15 6.94 2.88 12.67
N THR A 16 7.61 2.23 13.58
CA THR A 16 9.01 2.51 13.83
C THR A 16 9.85 2.42 12.55
N GLY A 17 10.30 3.57 12.05
CA GLY A 17 11.12 3.64 10.85
C GLY A 17 10.37 3.50 9.53
N TYR A 18 9.05 3.33 9.53
CA TYR A 18 8.28 3.12 8.29
C TYR A 18 7.05 4.00 8.26
N THR A 19 6.68 4.39 7.03
CA THR A 19 5.35 4.90 6.74
C THR A 19 4.64 3.86 5.89
N ILE A 20 3.44 3.47 6.29
CA ILE A 20 2.67 2.42 5.63
C ILE A 20 1.39 3.07 5.11
N SER A 21 1.14 2.90 3.81
CA SER A 21 -0.05 3.47 3.17
C SER A 21 -0.86 2.36 2.52
N LEU A 22 -2.17 2.48 2.63
CA LEU A 22 -3.12 1.65 1.90
C LEU A 22 -3.66 2.48 0.75
N GLU A 23 -3.52 1.98 -0.46
CA GLU A 23 -3.95 2.68 -1.66
C GLU A 23 -4.92 1.83 -2.46
N TRP A 24 -5.78 2.51 -3.19
CA TRP A 24 -6.88 1.87 -3.91
C TRP A 24 -7.08 2.53 -5.27
N ASP A 25 -7.25 1.70 -6.28
CA ASP A 25 -7.65 2.14 -7.60
C ASP A 25 -9.15 1.90 -7.73
N ARG A 26 -9.92 2.99 -7.76
CA ARG A 26 -11.37 2.88 -7.77
C ARG A 26 -11.93 2.35 -9.09
N ASP A 27 -11.16 2.43 -10.17
CA ASP A 27 -11.62 1.96 -11.48
C ASP A 27 -11.56 0.44 -11.57
N THR A 28 -10.54 -0.17 -10.96
CA THR A 28 -10.35 -1.61 -11.00
C THR A 28 -10.69 -2.30 -9.70
N GLY A 29 -10.78 -1.54 -8.60
CA GLY A 29 -10.95 -2.11 -7.27
C GLY A 29 -9.67 -2.68 -6.68
N GLN A 30 -8.55 -2.51 -7.37
CA GLN A 30 -7.26 -3.00 -6.89
C GLN A 30 -6.79 -2.25 -5.67
N THR A 31 -6.24 -2.98 -4.71
CA THR A 31 -5.62 -2.39 -3.53
C THR A 31 -4.15 -2.75 -3.47
N GLN A 32 -3.36 -1.87 -2.90
CA GLN A 32 -1.94 -2.11 -2.71
C GLN A 32 -1.45 -1.48 -1.42
N ILE A 33 -0.34 -2.01 -0.92
CA ILE A 33 0.34 -1.47 0.25
C ILE A 33 1.64 -0.82 -0.23
N VAL A 34 1.92 0.35 0.33
CA VAL A 34 3.19 1.05 0.11
C VAL A 34 3.88 1.16 1.46
N VAL A 35 5.08 0.63 1.54
CA VAL A 35 5.91 0.73 2.74
C VAL A 35 7.13 1.58 2.39
N ALA A 36 7.26 2.72 3.03
CA ALA A 36 8.37 3.63 2.83
C ALA A 36 9.27 3.60 4.06
N ASP A 37 10.55 3.27 3.86
CA ASP A 37 11.53 3.33 4.93
C ASP A 37 12.02 4.77 5.03
N ILE A 38 11.80 5.39 6.19
CA ILE A 38 12.14 6.80 6.36
C ILE A 38 13.64 7.06 6.53
N TRP A 39 14.43 6.01 6.77
CA TRP A 39 15.85 6.16 7.00
C TRP A 39 16.68 6.08 5.72
N ASP A 40 16.35 5.14 4.84
CA ASP A 40 17.11 4.94 3.60
C ASP A 40 16.32 5.32 2.34
N ALA A 41 15.10 5.84 2.50
CA ALA A 41 14.23 6.26 1.41
C ALA A 41 13.84 5.11 0.46
N SER A 42 13.95 3.86 0.90
CA SER A 42 13.50 2.75 0.09
C SER A 42 11.98 2.66 0.10
N LEU A 43 11.45 2.10 -0.97
CA LEU A 43 10.01 2.00 -1.17
C LEU A 43 9.68 0.58 -1.59
N LEU A 44 8.71 -0.03 -0.90
CA LEU A 44 8.19 -1.34 -1.25
C LEU A 44 6.71 -1.21 -1.56
N VAL A 45 6.32 -1.64 -2.75
CA VAL A 45 4.92 -1.56 -3.18
C VAL A 45 4.48 -2.94 -3.62
N PHE A 46 3.36 -3.41 -3.10
CA PHE A 46 2.85 -4.72 -3.49
C PHE A 46 1.33 -4.74 -3.45
N PRO A 47 0.71 -5.48 -4.38
CA PRO A 47 -0.75 -5.61 -4.40
C PRO A 47 -1.23 -6.54 -3.29
N VAL A 48 -2.43 -6.29 -2.81
CA VAL A 48 -3.10 -7.18 -1.86
C VAL A 48 -4.56 -7.33 -2.28
N PRO A 49 -5.18 -8.49 -2.06
CA PRO A 49 -6.61 -8.63 -2.29
C PRO A 49 -7.39 -7.68 -1.38
N GLY A 50 -8.47 -7.11 -1.90
CA GLY A 50 -9.29 -6.17 -1.13
C GLY A 50 -9.75 -6.73 0.20
N ALA A 51 -10.09 -8.02 0.23
CA ALA A 51 -10.52 -8.68 1.46
C ALA A 51 -9.42 -8.72 2.53
N ASN A 52 -8.16 -8.61 2.13
CA ASN A 52 -7.01 -8.65 3.02
C ASN A 52 -6.40 -7.29 3.28
N ALA A 53 -6.97 -6.23 2.68
CA ALA A 53 -6.36 -4.91 2.72
C ALA A 53 -6.17 -4.39 4.15
N GLY A 54 -7.17 -4.57 5.00
CA GLY A 54 -7.07 -4.11 6.38
C GLY A 54 -6.01 -4.85 7.17
N ASP A 55 -5.92 -6.17 6.99
CA ASP A 55 -4.90 -6.96 7.67
C ASP A 55 -3.50 -6.63 7.14
N ALA A 56 -3.39 -6.44 5.82
CA ALA A 56 -2.11 -6.07 5.21
C ALA A 56 -1.65 -4.68 5.67
N PHE A 57 -2.59 -3.77 5.87
CA PHE A 57 -2.26 -2.44 6.37
C PHE A 57 -1.70 -2.49 7.79
N ARG A 58 -2.25 -3.37 8.62
CA ARG A 58 -1.76 -3.56 10.00
C ARG A 58 -0.49 -4.39 10.08
N HIS A 59 -0.32 -5.34 9.16
CA HIS A 59 0.79 -6.31 9.17
C HIS A 59 1.39 -6.45 7.77
N PRO A 60 1.99 -5.38 7.23
CA PRO A 60 2.41 -5.37 5.81
C PRO A 60 3.44 -6.43 5.49
N PHE A 61 4.35 -6.73 6.42
CA PHE A 61 5.42 -7.69 6.14
C PHE A 61 4.92 -9.14 6.09
N ARG A 62 3.69 -9.38 6.52
CA ARG A 62 3.05 -10.68 6.33
C ARG A 62 2.70 -10.94 4.87
N TYR A 63 2.48 -9.86 4.10
CA TYR A 63 2.04 -9.91 2.71
C TYR A 63 3.12 -9.51 1.72
N ALA A 64 4.22 -8.95 2.18
CA ALA A 64 5.30 -8.51 1.32
C ALA A 64 5.96 -9.70 0.61
N PRO A 65 6.32 -9.53 -0.66
CA PRO A 65 7.02 -10.60 -1.39
C PRO A 65 8.41 -10.89 -0.85
#